data_b2a0ab2bbccc224dda9307160f493136
#
_entry.id   b2a0ab2bbccc224dda9307160f493136
#
_cell.length_a   1.000
_cell.length_b   1.000
_cell.length_c   1.000
_cell.angle_alpha   90.00
_cell.angle_beta   90.00
_cell.angle_gamma   90.00
#
_symmetry.space_group_name_H-M   'P 1'
#
loop_
_entity.id
_entity.type
_entity.pdbx_description
1 polymer ?
#
loop_
_entity_poly.entity_id
_entity_poly.type
_entity_poly.pdbx_seq_one_letter_code
_entity_poly.pdbx_strand_id
1 'polypeptide(L)'
;MIALFDSNIVIDYLNGIPQAATELAQYKQAFISPITWVEAQVKAPPGLEEATRQAIDANFKRVELDEATLLESLNLRRTHRLKLPDAMIWASARVNGWQLVTRNTKDFSPEWAGIRLPYLI
;
A
#
# COMPACT_ATOMS: atom_id res chain seq x y z
N MET A 1 12.99 -9.42 -3.61
CA MET A 1 12.59 -8.28 -2.77
C MET A 1 11.13 -8.41 -2.38
N ILE A 2 10.79 -7.88 -1.23
CA ILE A 2 9.43 -7.86 -0.72
C ILE A 2 9.08 -6.40 -0.40
N ALA A 3 7.88 -5.96 -0.71
CA ALA A 3 7.45 -4.62 -0.40
C ALA A 3 5.97 -4.59 -0.05
N LEU A 4 5.55 -3.52 0.61
CA LEU A 4 4.14 -3.24 0.87
C LEU A 4 3.72 -2.09 -0.05
N PHE A 5 2.57 -2.24 -0.68
CA PHE A 5 2.09 -1.30 -1.69
C PHE A 5 0.95 -0.45 -1.12
N ASP A 6 1.05 0.85 -1.31
CA ASP A 6 -0.01 1.79 -0.93
C ASP A 6 -1.19 1.67 -1.90
N SER A 7 -2.33 2.15 -1.45
CA SER A 7 -3.60 2.04 -2.19
C SER A 7 -3.53 2.65 -3.58
N ASN A 8 -2.85 3.79 -3.75
CA ASN A 8 -2.74 4.44 -5.06
C ASN A 8 -2.05 3.55 -6.10
N ILE A 9 -1.03 2.77 -5.69
CA ILE A 9 -0.33 1.86 -6.61
C ILE A 9 -1.23 0.67 -6.98
N VAL A 10 -1.96 0.12 -6.00
CA VAL A 10 -2.89 -0.98 -6.25
C VAL A 10 -3.99 -0.54 -7.21
N ILE A 11 -4.55 0.65 -7.00
CA ILE A 11 -5.58 1.20 -7.88
C ILE A 11 -5.04 1.44 -9.28
N ASP A 12 -3.83 1.99 -9.40
CA ASP A 12 -3.18 2.16 -10.71
C ASP A 12 -3.02 0.81 -11.43
N TYR A 13 -2.59 -0.21 -10.68
CA TYR A 13 -2.42 -1.56 -11.24
C TYR A 13 -3.75 -2.10 -11.77
N LEU A 14 -4.83 -1.96 -11.00
CA LEU A 14 -6.16 -2.41 -11.40
C LEU A 14 -6.68 -1.64 -12.60
N ASN A 15 -6.28 -0.37 -12.75
CA ASN A 15 -6.68 0.47 -13.88
C ASN A 15 -5.80 0.27 -15.12
N GLY A 16 -4.87 -0.69 -15.09
CA GLY A 16 -4.04 -1.01 -16.24
C GLY A 16 -2.91 -0.02 -16.49
N ILE A 17 -2.49 0.77 -15.51
CA ILE A 17 -1.35 1.69 -15.63
C ILE A 17 -0.07 0.86 -15.80
N PRO A 18 0.64 0.99 -16.94
CA PRO A 18 1.82 0.12 -17.21
C PRO A 18 2.92 0.25 -16.17
N GLN A 19 3.15 1.46 -15.66
CA GLN A 19 4.19 1.71 -14.66
C GLN A 19 3.94 0.93 -13.36
N ALA A 20 2.67 0.77 -12.98
CA ALA A 20 2.31 -0.01 -11.79
C ALA A 20 2.63 -1.49 -12.01
N ALA A 21 2.32 -2.03 -13.18
CA ALA A 21 2.64 -3.42 -13.50
C ALA A 21 4.15 -3.66 -13.54
N THR A 22 4.91 -2.71 -14.11
CA THR A 22 6.38 -2.79 -14.16
C THR A 22 6.97 -2.77 -12.75
N GLU A 23 6.44 -1.91 -11.88
CA GLU A 23 6.90 -1.84 -10.50
C GLU A 23 6.60 -3.14 -9.75
N LEU A 24 5.37 -3.65 -9.85
CA LEU A 24 4.96 -4.87 -9.18
C LEU A 24 5.83 -6.07 -9.59
N ALA A 25 6.19 -6.14 -10.86
CA ALA A 25 6.99 -7.25 -11.41
C ALA A 25 8.39 -7.34 -10.80
N GLN A 26 8.90 -6.28 -10.16
CA GLN A 26 10.23 -6.26 -9.55
C GLN A 26 10.28 -7.00 -8.21
N TYR A 27 9.13 -7.35 -7.63
CA TYR A 27 9.06 -7.91 -6.29
C TYR A 27 8.68 -9.37 -6.32
N LYS A 28 9.37 -10.15 -5.48
CA LYS A 28 9.07 -11.57 -5.31
C LYS A 28 7.74 -11.75 -4.61
N GLN A 29 7.44 -10.88 -3.64
CA GLN A 29 6.18 -10.86 -2.92
C GLN A 29 5.72 -9.42 -2.73
N ALA A 30 4.43 -9.20 -2.98
CA ALA A 30 3.78 -7.91 -2.82
C ALA A 30 2.71 -8.02 -1.73
N PHE A 31 2.82 -7.18 -0.72
CA PHE A 31 1.88 -7.16 0.39
C PHE A 31 1.07 -5.86 0.40
N ILE A 32 -0.11 -5.93 0.99
CA ILE A 32 -0.96 -4.77 1.22
C ILE A 32 -1.51 -4.81 2.64
N SER A 33 -1.80 -3.63 3.17
CA SER A 33 -2.54 -3.49 4.43
C SER A 33 -4.01 -3.87 4.21
N PRO A 34 -4.71 -4.37 5.24
CA PRO A 34 -6.17 -4.48 5.19
C PRO A 34 -6.86 -3.16 4.84
N ILE A 35 -6.28 -2.03 5.23
CA ILE A 35 -6.79 -0.70 4.86
C ILE A 35 -6.78 -0.53 3.34
N THR A 36 -5.67 -0.86 2.70
CA THR A 36 -5.54 -0.81 1.23
C THR A 36 -6.55 -1.75 0.55
N TRP A 37 -6.72 -2.95 1.11
CA TRP A 37 -7.67 -3.92 0.59
C TRP A 37 -9.09 -3.35 0.53
N VAL A 38 -9.50 -2.60 1.55
CA VAL A 38 -10.80 -1.94 1.58
C VAL A 38 -10.82 -0.75 0.60
N GLU A 39 -9.83 0.14 0.68
CA GLU A 39 -9.79 1.36 -0.13
C GLU A 39 -9.82 1.07 -1.63
N ALA A 40 -9.07 0.06 -2.07
CA ALA A 40 -9.02 -0.30 -3.48
C ALA A 40 -10.36 -0.83 -3.98
N GLN A 41 -11.15 -1.46 -3.13
CA GLN A 41 -12.46 -1.99 -3.51
C GLN A 41 -13.57 -0.94 -3.52
N VAL A 42 -13.42 0.12 -2.74
CA VAL A 42 -14.39 1.23 -2.75
C VAL A 42 -14.52 1.83 -4.15
N LYS A 43 -13.46 1.78 -4.93
CA LYS A 43 -13.43 2.34 -6.28
C LYS A 43 -13.87 1.34 -7.36
N ALA A 44 -14.26 0.13 -7.00
CA ALA A 44 -14.67 -0.87 -7.97
C ALA A 44 -15.91 -0.41 -8.75
N PRO A 45 -15.93 -0.59 -10.08
CA PRO A 45 -17.13 -0.25 -10.86
C PRO A 45 -18.31 -1.13 -10.45
N PRO A 46 -19.54 -0.60 -10.53
CA PRO A 46 -20.73 -1.40 -10.24
C PRO A 46 -20.78 -2.67 -11.08
N GLY A 47 -21.04 -3.80 -10.45
CA GLY A 47 -21.07 -5.10 -11.09
C GLY A 47 -19.72 -5.79 -11.22
N LEU A 48 -18.62 -5.09 -10.90
CA LEU A 48 -17.27 -5.64 -10.97
C LEU A 48 -16.62 -5.78 -9.59
N GLU A 49 -17.40 -5.70 -8.52
CA GLU A 49 -16.89 -5.75 -7.15
C GLU A 49 -16.14 -7.06 -6.86
N GLU A 50 -16.75 -8.18 -7.22
CA GLU A 50 -16.12 -9.49 -6.99
C GLU A 50 -14.87 -9.69 -7.87
N ALA A 51 -14.94 -9.29 -9.14
CA ALA A 51 -13.80 -9.37 -10.04
C ALA A 51 -12.63 -8.53 -9.54
N THR A 52 -12.92 -7.34 -9.00
CA THR A 52 -11.90 -6.45 -8.41
C THR A 52 -11.24 -7.12 -7.21
N ARG A 53 -12.03 -7.69 -6.31
CA ARG A 53 -11.50 -8.39 -5.13
C ARG A 53 -10.62 -9.56 -5.53
N GLN A 54 -11.06 -10.35 -6.49
CA GLN A 54 -10.27 -11.50 -6.96
C GLN A 54 -8.94 -11.04 -7.58
N ALA A 55 -8.94 -9.94 -8.33
CA ALA A 55 -7.72 -9.41 -8.93
C ALA A 55 -6.73 -8.94 -7.85
N ILE A 56 -7.23 -8.30 -6.79
CA ILE A 56 -6.39 -7.89 -5.67
C ILE A 56 -5.79 -9.12 -4.99
N ASP A 57 -6.62 -10.08 -4.64
CA ASP A 57 -6.18 -11.27 -3.90
C ASP A 57 -5.25 -12.17 -4.72
N ALA A 58 -5.35 -12.13 -6.04
CA ALA A 58 -4.45 -12.89 -6.93
C ALA A 58 -3.04 -12.28 -7.01
N ASN A 59 -2.90 -10.98 -6.75
CA ASN A 59 -1.64 -10.28 -6.97
C ASN A 59 -0.97 -9.77 -5.69
N PHE A 60 -1.71 -9.65 -4.60
CA PHE A 60 -1.22 -9.09 -3.34
C PHE A 60 -1.63 -9.97 -2.18
N LYS A 61 -0.73 -10.09 -1.21
CA LYS A 61 -1.04 -10.75 0.07
C LYS A 61 -1.38 -9.71 1.11
N ARG A 62 -2.41 -9.95 1.88
CA ARG A 62 -2.82 -9.06 2.96
C ARG A 62 -2.05 -9.38 4.22
N VAL A 63 -1.44 -8.35 4.84
CA VAL A 63 -0.84 -8.50 6.18
C VAL A 63 -1.91 -8.32 7.24
N GLU A 64 -1.61 -8.71 8.47
CA GLU A 64 -2.49 -8.49 9.61
C GLU A 64 -2.16 -7.16 10.29
N LEU A 65 -3.18 -6.52 10.86
CA LEU A 65 -3.01 -5.37 11.74
C LEU A 65 -2.86 -5.89 13.17
N ASP A 66 -1.69 -6.42 13.48
CA ASP A 66 -1.40 -6.94 14.81
C ASP A 66 -1.06 -5.81 15.80
N GLU A 67 -0.84 -6.18 17.07
CA GLU A 67 -0.58 -5.17 18.09
C GLU A 67 0.67 -4.35 17.80
N ALA A 68 1.74 -4.98 17.32
CA ALA A 68 2.97 -4.27 16.97
C ALA A 68 2.70 -3.22 15.87
N THR A 69 1.91 -3.56 14.88
CA THR A 69 1.53 -2.65 13.80
C THR A 69 0.69 -1.49 14.35
N LEU A 70 -0.26 -1.78 15.23
CA LEU A 70 -1.12 -0.75 15.81
C LEU A 70 -0.30 0.23 16.67
N LEU A 71 0.64 -0.28 17.46
CA LEU A 71 1.52 0.58 18.25
C LEU A 71 2.42 1.46 17.37
N GLU A 72 2.98 0.91 16.30
CA GLU A 72 3.78 1.69 15.36
C GLU A 72 2.91 2.73 14.64
N SER A 73 1.65 2.42 14.37
CA SER A 73 0.70 3.38 13.79
C SER A 73 0.53 4.61 14.69
N LEU A 74 0.42 4.40 16.00
CA LEU A 74 0.36 5.51 16.97
C LEU A 74 1.62 6.36 16.91
N ASN A 75 2.79 5.72 16.88
CA ASN A 75 4.07 6.40 16.81
C ASN A 75 4.17 7.26 15.54
N LEU A 76 3.86 6.68 14.39
CA LEU A 76 3.95 7.38 13.10
C LEU A 76 2.94 8.53 13.01
N ARG A 77 1.74 8.34 13.53
CA ARG A 77 0.71 9.38 13.56
C ARG A 77 1.18 10.58 14.36
N ARG A 78 1.84 10.34 15.49
CA ARG A 78 2.33 11.40 16.37
C ARG A 78 3.56 12.11 15.81
N THR A 79 4.52 11.35 15.27
CA THR A 79 5.81 11.90 14.84
C THR A 79 5.77 12.53 13.46
N HIS A 80 4.90 12.06 12.56
CA HIS A 80 4.84 12.53 11.19
C HIS A 80 3.53 13.24 10.84
N ARG A 81 2.59 13.32 11.77
CA ARG A 81 1.29 13.97 11.58
C ARG A 81 0.50 13.39 10.39
N LEU A 82 0.65 12.10 10.17
CA LEU A 82 -0.06 11.42 9.10
C LEU A 82 -1.53 11.23 9.45
N LYS A 83 -2.37 11.14 8.41
CA LYS A 83 -3.73 10.64 8.60
C LYS A 83 -3.65 9.21 9.12
N LEU A 84 -4.64 8.82 9.93
CA LEU A 84 -4.60 7.50 10.57
C LEU A 84 -4.49 6.34 9.57
N PRO A 85 -5.25 6.30 8.45
CA PRO A 85 -5.08 5.23 7.48
C PRO A 85 -3.66 5.15 6.91
N ASP A 86 -3.05 6.29 6.60
CA ASP A 86 -1.68 6.34 6.07
C ASP A 86 -0.67 5.84 7.10
N ALA A 87 -0.85 6.22 8.36
CA ALA A 87 0.01 5.75 9.45
C ALA A 87 -0.08 4.23 9.59
N MET A 88 -1.29 3.66 9.48
CA MET A 88 -1.50 2.21 9.60
C MET A 88 -0.89 1.45 8.43
N ILE A 89 -0.99 1.99 7.22
CA ILE A 89 -0.38 1.40 6.03
C ILE A 89 1.14 1.38 6.17
N TRP A 90 1.74 2.53 6.49
CA TRP A 90 3.20 2.61 6.63
C TRP A 90 3.71 1.75 7.79
N ALA A 91 2.97 1.70 8.89
CA ALA A 91 3.34 0.87 10.04
C ALA A 91 3.47 -0.60 9.65
N SER A 92 2.57 -1.11 8.79
CA SER A 92 2.65 -2.49 8.32
C SER A 92 3.96 -2.78 7.58
N ALA A 93 4.46 -1.82 6.80
CA ALA A 93 5.76 -1.95 6.14
C ALA A 93 6.89 -1.91 7.17
N ARG A 94 6.86 -0.94 8.09
CA ARG A 94 7.95 -0.72 9.03
C ARG A 94 8.17 -1.90 9.97
N VAL A 95 7.10 -2.45 10.54
CA VAL A 95 7.25 -3.57 11.49
C VAL A 95 7.75 -4.84 10.81
N ASN A 96 7.58 -4.95 9.50
CA ASN A 96 8.06 -6.09 8.74
C ASN A 96 9.42 -5.86 8.06
N GLY A 97 9.98 -4.65 8.19
CA GLY A 97 11.24 -4.30 7.57
C GLY A 97 11.16 -4.13 6.07
N TRP A 98 10.00 -3.79 5.53
CA TRP A 98 9.76 -3.61 4.09
C TRP A 98 9.69 -2.14 3.72
N GLN A 99 9.95 -1.84 2.45
CA GLN A 99 9.65 -0.53 1.90
C GLN A 99 8.14 -0.38 1.70
N LEU A 100 7.66 0.85 1.85
CA LEU A 100 6.34 1.25 1.38
C LEU A 100 6.49 1.84 -0.01
N VAL A 101 5.82 1.24 -0.98
CA VAL A 101 5.81 1.73 -2.36
C VAL A 101 4.56 2.60 -2.53
N THR A 102 4.77 3.89 -2.76
CA THR A 102 3.69 4.87 -2.84
C THR A 102 4.04 5.97 -3.83
N ARG A 103 3.05 6.57 -4.48
CA ARG A 103 3.25 7.82 -5.23
C ARG A 103 2.58 9.02 -4.57
N ASN A 104 2.15 8.86 -3.33
CA ASN A 104 1.55 9.93 -2.54
C ASN A 104 2.65 10.76 -1.87
N THR A 105 3.26 11.67 -2.61
CA THR A 105 4.31 12.55 -2.10
C THR A 105 3.78 13.69 -1.24
N LYS A 106 2.47 13.88 -1.22
CA LYS A 106 1.85 14.88 -0.36
C LYS A 106 1.93 14.48 1.10
N ASP A 107 1.73 13.21 1.41
CA ASP A 107 1.69 12.71 2.79
C ASP A 107 2.97 11.96 3.17
N PHE A 108 3.69 11.39 2.19
CA PHE A 108 4.93 10.65 2.44
C PHE A 108 6.09 11.33 1.71
N SER A 109 7.11 11.75 2.47
CA SER A 109 8.31 12.27 1.84
C SER A 109 9.13 11.12 1.25
N PRO A 110 9.56 11.20 -0.03
CA PRO A 110 10.45 10.17 -0.59
C PRO A 110 11.83 10.16 0.07
N GLU A 111 12.16 11.19 0.86
CA GLU A 111 13.40 11.23 1.62
C GLU A 111 13.32 10.43 2.92
N TRP A 112 12.14 10.08 3.37
CA TRP A 112 12.01 9.26 4.58
C TRP A 112 12.48 7.83 4.30
N ALA A 113 13.24 7.28 5.25
CA ALA A 113 13.74 5.91 5.13
C ALA A 113 12.57 4.93 4.97
N GLY A 114 12.68 4.05 3.96
CA GLY A 114 11.67 3.03 3.72
C GLY A 114 10.52 3.47 2.82
N ILE A 115 10.53 4.70 2.33
CA ILE A 115 9.54 5.19 1.36
C ILE A 115 10.15 5.13 -0.05
N ARG A 116 9.43 4.49 -0.96
CA ARG A 116 9.83 4.43 -2.37
C ARG A 116 8.77 5.05 -3.24
N LEU A 117 9.16 6.06 -4.00
CA LEU A 117 8.35 6.66 -5.06
C LEU A 117 8.74 5.99 -6.38
N PRO A 118 7.91 5.08 -6.92
CA PRO A 118 8.34 4.26 -8.06
C PRO A 118 8.21 4.97 -9.40
N TYR A 119 7.24 5.86 -9.55
CA TYR A 119 6.97 6.58 -10.79
C TYR A 119 6.06 7.77 -10.53
N LEU A 120 6.04 8.68 -11.47
CA LEU A 120 5.10 9.81 -11.51
C LEU A 120 4.11 9.59 -12.65
N ILE A 121 2.92 10.09 -12.45
CA ILE A 121 1.88 10.06 -13.49
C ILE A 121 1.47 11.49 -13.83
#